data_7b7226da5a1bfc736cc3db83358931b3
#
_entry.id   7b7226da5a1bfc736cc3db83358931b3
#
_cell.length_a   1.000
_cell.length_b   1.000
_cell.length_c   1.000
_cell.angle_alpha   90.00
_cell.angle_beta   90.00
_cell.angle_gamma   90.00
#
_symmetry.space_group_name_H-M   'P 1'
#
loop_
_entity.id
_entity.type
_entity.pdbx_description
1 polymer ?
#
loop_
_entity_poly.entity_id
_entity_poly.type
_entity_poly.pdbx_seq_one_letter_code
_entity_poly.pdbx_strand_id
1 'polypeptide(L)'
;AYDMARNGEEVVLKESTMHVYETKFISYRHPFITIDVTVSEGSYIRSYAQILLEKLKRVGTLSYLERLNEGKFFFDNEKDLDPLDYIDLPINKYSGTYEWINTGRKISIDYLEEKDDGKYLIILENFFSIIEIKDGEVSYLLNKVNKLC
;
A
#
# COMPACT_ATOMS: atom_id res chain seq x y z
N ALA A 1 -16.52 9.44 -8.94
CA ALA A 1 -16.58 9.55 -10.40
C ALA A 1 -17.30 8.36 -11.05
N TYR A 2 -16.95 7.11 -10.75
CA TYR A 2 -17.60 5.93 -11.35
C TYR A 2 -19.09 5.81 -11.03
N ASP A 3 -19.48 6.11 -9.80
CA ASP A 3 -20.89 6.04 -9.38
C ASP A 3 -21.71 7.19 -9.99
N MET A 4 -21.13 8.38 -10.12
CA MET A 4 -21.76 9.51 -10.80
C MET A 4 -21.95 9.23 -12.30
N ALA A 5 -20.94 8.65 -12.95
CA ALA A 5 -21.05 8.27 -14.37
C ALA A 5 -22.12 7.17 -14.60
N ARG A 6 -22.29 6.23 -13.66
CA ARG A 6 -23.38 5.24 -13.70
C ARG A 6 -24.76 5.86 -13.57
N ASN A 7 -24.88 6.95 -12.83
CA ASN A 7 -26.14 7.67 -12.63
C ASN A 7 -26.46 8.65 -13.76
N GLY A 8 -25.60 8.73 -14.80
CA GLY A 8 -25.77 9.67 -15.92
C GLY A 8 -25.46 11.13 -15.57
N GLU A 9 -24.78 11.35 -14.47
CA GLU A 9 -24.37 12.70 -14.04
C GLU A 9 -23.10 13.12 -14.81
N GLU A 10 -23.04 14.41 -15.17
CA GLU A 10 -21.87 14.98 -15.85
C GLU A 10 -20.69 15.03 -14.87
N VAL A 11 -19.67 14.18 -15.11
CA VAL A 11 -18.49 14.09 -14.25
C VAL A 11 -17.41 15.03 -14.77
N VAL A 12 -17.18 16.11 -14.05
CA VAL A 12 -15.99 16.95 -14.26
C VAL A 12 -14.77 16.25 -13.73
N LEU A 13 -14.00 15.60 -14.60
CA LEU A 13 -12.73 14.97 -14.26
C LEU A 13 -11.70 16.06 -13.97
N LYS A 14 -11.10 16.03 -12.78
CA LYS A 14 -9.92 16.86 -12.50
C LYS A 14 -8.74 16.34 -13.30
N GLU A 15 -8.02 17.23 -13.95
CA GLU A 15 -6.73 16.89 -14.55
C GLU A 15 -5.79 16.37 -13.46
N SER A 16 -5.19 15.22 -13.71
CA SER A 16 -4.16 14.65 -12.83
C SER A 16 -2.87 14.46 -13.63
N THR A 17 -1.76 14.84 -13.02
CA THR A 17 -0.45 14.64 -13.62
C THR A 17 0.03 13.23 -13.34
N MET A 18 0.39 12.52 -14.40
CA MET A 18 1.01 11.21 -14.31
C MET A 18 2.49 11.34 -14.67
N HIS A 19 3.37 10.80 -13.81
CA HIS A 19 4.79 10.67 -14.12
C HIS A 19 5.08 9.25 -14.60
N VAL A 20 5.69 9.13 -15.76
CA VAL A 20 6.20 7.86 -16.30
C VAL A 20 7.70 7.84 -16.05
N TYR A 21 8.15 6.95 -15.17
CA TYR A 21 9.56 6.83 -14.78
C TYR A 21 10.34 5.97 -15.78
N GLU A 22 9.72 4.90 -16.25
CA GLU A 22 10.33 3.97 -17.19
C GLU A 22 9.28 3.35 -18.10
N THR A 23 9.67 3.06 -19.33
CA THR A 23 8.90 2.26 -20.28
C THR A 23 9.83 1.29 -20.96
N LYS A 24 9.55 -0.01 -20.84
CA LYS A 24 10.29 -1.09 -21.50
C LYS A 24 9.43 -1.70 -22.61
N PHE A 25 9.99 -1.77 -23.79
CA PHE A 25 9.39 -2.55 -24.87
C PHE A 25 9.68 -4.03 -24.64
N ILE A 26 8.63 -4.84 -24.57
CA ILE A 26 8.74 -6.29 -24.36
C ILE A 26 8.61 -7.04 -25.69
N SER A 27 7.52 -6.80 -26.43
CA SER A 27 7.31 -7.50 -27.70
C SER A 27 6.29 -6.79 -28.60
N TYR A 28 6.38 -7.10 -29.89
CA TYR A 28 5.38 -6.75 -30.87
C TYR A 28 5.04 -7.96 -31.72
N ARG A 29 3.75 -8.31 -31.75
CA ARG A 29 3.18 -9.32 -32.64
C ARG A 29 1.88 -8.74 -33.20
N HIS A 30 1.93 -8.26 -34.42
CA HIS A 30 0.79 -7.54 -35.01
C HIS A 30 -0.54 -8.27 -34.75
N PRO A 31 -1.58 -7.60 -34.25
CA PRO A 31 -1.66 -6.16 -33.91
C PRO A 31 -1.31 -5.82 -32.45
N PHE A 32 -0.68 -6.71 -31.70
CA PHE A 32 -0.43 -6.57 -30.28
C PHE A 32 0.97 -6.04 -29.99
N ILE A 33 1.04 -5.04 -29.10
CA ILE A 33 2.27 -4.55 -28.49
C ILE A 33 2.21 -4.81 -26.98
N THR A 34 3.30 -5.31 -26.41
CA THR A 34 3.47 -5.48 -24.96
C THR A 34 4.58 -4.57 -24.49
N ILE A 35 4.27 -3.78 -23.49
CA ILE A 35 5.20 -2.87 -22.82
C ILE A 35 5.06 -3.02 -21.31
N ASP A 36 6.15 -2.81 -20.61
CA ASP A 36 6.20 -2.68 -19.17
C ASP A 36 6.41 -1.20 -18.83
N VAL A 37 5.65 -0.66 -17.87
CA VAL A 37 5.72 0.76 -17.51
C VAL A 37 5.77 0.95 -16.01
N THR A 38 6.70 1.79 -15.57
CA THR A 38 6.78 2.24 -14.17
C THR A 38 6.26 3.66 -14.09
N VAL A 39 5.22 3.87 -13.28
CA VAL A 39 4.48 5.13 -13.20
C VAL A 39 4.29 5.57 -11.74
N SER A 40 3.94 6.85 -11.56
CA SER A 40 3.57 7.37 -10.25
C SER A 40 2.26 6.76 -9.72
N GLU A 41 2.09 6.79 -8.41
CA GLU A 41 0.83 6.42 -7.75
C GLU A 41 -0.36 7.16 -8.35
N GLY A 42 -1.51 6.50 -8.41
CA GLY A 42 -2.75 7.07 -8.97
C GLY A 42 -2.79 7.20 -10.49
N SER A 43 -1.78 6.71 -11.21
CA SER A 43 -1.71 6.77 -12.67
C SER A 43 -2.74 5.87 -13.35
N TYR A 44 -3.37 6.41 -14.38
CA TYR A 44 -4.35 5.68 -15.19
C TYR A 44 -3.69 5.12 -16.46
N ILE A 45 -3.37 3.83 -16.46
CA ILE A 45 -2.69 3.17 -17.59
C ILE A 45 -3.52 3.20 -18.87
N ARG A 46 -4.85 3.23 -18.77
CA ARG A 46 -5.71 3.44 -19.98
C ARG A 46 -5.43 4.78 -20.64
N SER A 47 -5.28 5.86 -19.86
CA SER A 47 -4.94 7.19 -20.38
C SER A 47 -3.54 7.21 -20.99
N TYR A 48 -2.58 6.54 -20.35
CA TYR A 48 -1.24 6.37 -20.92
C TYR A 48 -1.29 5.68 -22.28
N ALA A 49 -2.04 4.58 -22.39
CA ALA A 49 -2.19 3.85 -23.66
C ALA A 49 -2.81 4.72 -24.76
N GLN A 50 -3.83 5.54 -24.44
CA GLN A 50 -4.44 6.47 -25.39
C GLN A 50 -3.43 7.52 -25.88
N ILE A 51 -2.71 8.17 -24.97
CA ILE A 51 -1.68 9.17 -25.31
C ILE A 51 -0.59 8.55 -26.20
N LEU A 52 -0.16 7.31 -25.89
CA LEU A 52 0.82 6.60 -26.70
C LEU A 52 0.30 6.35 -28.11
N LEU A 53 -0.94 5.87 -28.25
CA LEU A 53 -1.58 5.60 -29.54
C LEU A 53 -1.76 6.86 -30.36
N GLU A 54 -2.16 7.96 -29.74
CA GLU A 54 -2.28 9.27 -30.40
C GLU A 54 -0.93 9.73 -30.97
N LYS A 55 0.15 9.63 -30.18
CA LYS A 55 1.52 9.95 -30.64
C LYS A 55 1.97 9.07 -31.81
N LEU A 56 1.57 7.82 -31.79
CA LEU A 56 1.85 6.88 -32.88
C LEU A 56 0.90 7.02 -34.07
N LYS A 57 -0.11 7.90 -33.99
CA LYS A 57 -1.18 8.08 -35.00
C LYS A 57 -1.87 6.74 -35.32
N ARG A 58 -2.18 5.99 -34.30
CA ARG A 58 -2.85 4.68 -34.37
C ARG A 58 -4.09 4.65 -33.50
N VAL A 59 -4.99 3.74 -33.78
CA VAL A 59 -6.18 3.43 -32.97
C VAL A 59 -5.97 2.08 -32.31
N GLY A 60 -6.36 1.96 -31.04
CA GLY A 60 -6.25 0.72 -30.28
C GLY A 60 -6.85 0.84 -28.89
N THR A 61 -6.76 -0.24 -28.15
CA THR A 61 -7.24 -0.32 -26.76
C THR A 61 -6.36 -1.26 -25.95
N LEU A 62 -6.44 -1.18 -24.61
CA LEU A 62 -5.86 -2.19 -23.76
C LEU A 62 -6.64 -3.50 -23.87
N SER A 63 -5.95 -4.57 -24.22
CA SER A 63 -6.48 -5.94 -24.22
C SER A 63 -6.12 -6.71 -22.96
N TYR A 64 -5.06 -6.29 -22.28
CA TYR A 64 -4.57 -6.89 -21.04
C TYR A 64 -3.84 -5.86 -20.18
N LEU A 65 -3.98 -5.97 -18.88
CA LEU A 65 -3.26 -5.15 -17.90
C LEU A 65 -2.96 -6.00 -16.67
N GLU A 66 -1.70 -6.07 -16.31
CA GLU A 66 -1.21 -6.73 -15.11
C GLU A 66 -0.39 -5.76 -14.27
N ARG A 67 -0.58 -5.79 -12.95
CA ARG A 67 0.24 -5.06 -12.01
C ARG A 67 1.31 -6.00 -11.47
N LEU A 68 2.57 -5.69 -11.73
CA LEU A 68 3.71 -6.50 -11.30
C LEU A 68 4.17 -6.16 -9.89
N ASN A 69 4.02 -4.88 -9.51
CA ASN A 69 4.33 -4.43 -8.15
C ASN A 69 3.60 -3.13 -7.81
N GLU A 70 3.55 -2.82 -6.51
CA GLU A 70 3.11 -1.55 -5.97
C GLU A 70 4.06 -1.14 -4.85
N GLY A 71 4.91 -0.13 -5.11
CA GLY A 71 6.02 0.19 -4.21
C GLY A 71 6.93 -1.02 -3.99
N LYS A 72 7.12 -1.41 -2.74
CA LYS A 72 7.94 -2.57 -2.35
C LYS A 72 7.20 -3.92 -2.43
N PHE A 73 5.90 -3.93 -2.75
CA PHE A 73 5.12 -5.15 -2.87
C PHE A 73 5.20 -5.68 -4.29
N PHE A 74 5.77 -6.85 -4.47
CA PHE A 74 5.86 -7.55 -5.74
C PHE A 74 4.85 -8.69 -5.77
N PHE A 75 4.20 -8.89 -6.93
CA PHE A 75 3.35 -10.05 -7.14
C PHE A 75 4.20 -11.33 -7.11
N ASP A 76 3.87 -12.25 -6.21
CA ASP A 76 4.53 -13.55 -6.06
C ASP A 76 3.47 -14.64 -5.84
N ASN A 77 2.75 -14.99 -6.91
CA ASN A 77 1.78 -16.10 -6.93
C ASN A 77 0.74 -16.06 -5.80
N GLU A 78 0.22 -14.87 -5.48
CA GLU A 78 -0.78 -14.68 -4.42
C GLU A 78 -0.35 -15.19 -3.04
N LYS A 79 0.94 -15.16 -2.77
CA LYS A 79 1.50 -15.53 -1.48
C LYS A 79 1.10 -14.52 -0.41
N ASP A 80 0.72 -15.02 0.76
CA ASP A 80 0.48 -14.19 1.94
C ASP A 80 1.74 -13.40 2.31
N LEU A 81 1.58 -12.10 2.57
CA LEU A 81 2.67 -11.22 2.98
C LEU A 81 2.67 -11.10 4.51
N ASP A 82 3.83 -11.32 5.15
CA ASP A 82 3.96 -11.00 6.57
C ASP A 82 3.99 -9.46 6.73
N PRO A 83 3.02 -8.87 7.44
CA PRO A 83 3.00 -7.44 7.66
C PRO A 83 4.27 -6.90 8.30
N LEU A 84 4.94 -7.68 9.15
CA LEU A 84 6.15 -7.27 9.85
C LEU A 84 7.34 -7.00 8.90
N ASP A 85 7.38 -7.66 7.75
CA ASP A 85 8.42 -7.42 6.73
C ASP A 85 8.27 -6.04 6.05
N TYR A 86 7.09 -5.43 6.16
CA TYR A 86 6.74 -4.21 5.42
C TYR A 86 6.44 -3.00 6.29
N ILE A 87 6.26 -3.19 7.59
CA ILE A 87 6.04 -2.09 8.55
C ILE A 87 7.39 -1.56 9.00
N ASP A 88 7.69 -0.32 8.63
CA ASP A 88 8.93 0.38 8.99
C ASP A 88 8.68 1.25 10.24
N LEU A 89 8.52 0.60 11.38
CA LEU A 89 8.39 1.23 12.68
C LEU A 89 9.40 0.65 13.65
N PRO A 90 9.96 1.45 14.57
CA PRO A 90 10.84 0.94 15.62
C PRO A 90 10.09 0.00 16.56
N ILE A 91 10.79 -1.05 16.99
CA ILE A 91 10.27 -2.00 17.99
C ILE A 91 10.47 -1.43 19.37
N ASN A 92 9.40 -1.39 20.15
CA ASN A 92 9.45 -1.04 21.58
C ASN A 92 9.22 -2.29 22.43
N LYS A 93 10.12 -2.56 23.35
CA LYS A 93 9.96 -3.71 24.24
C LYS A 93 8.97 -3.38 25.34
N TYR A 94 8.07 -4.32 25.55
CA TYR A 94 7.04 -4.24 26.58
C TYR A 94 7.33 -5.22 27.72
N SER A 95 7.39 -4.70 28.95
CA SER A 95 7.70 -5.47 30.18
C SER A 95 6.47 -5.73 31.04
N GLY A 96 5.29 -5.30 30.65
CA GLY A 96 4.06 -5.49 31.39
C GLY A 96 3.41 -6.86 31.18
N THR A 97 2.21 -7.00 31.70
CA THR A 97 1.46 -8.26 31.62
C THR A 97 0.91 -8.50 30.20
N TYR A 98 1.16 -9.68 29.64
CA TYR A 98 0.66 -10.11 28.32
C TYR A 98 -0.85 -9.88 28.15
N GLU A 99 -1.64 -10.25 29.17
CA GLU A 99 -3.11 -10.12 29.13
C GLU A 99 -3.61 -8.69 28.95
N TRP A 100 -2.85 -7.69 29.34
CA TRP A 100 -3.27 -6.31 29.15
C TRP A 100 -3.29 -5.93 27.65
N ILE A 101 -2.25 -6.31 26.91
CA ILE A 101 -2.24 -6.09 25.46
C ILE A 101 -3.24 -7.03 24.77
N ASN A 102 -3.29 -8.29 25.16
CA ASN A 102 -4.20 -9.28 24.59
C ASN A 102 -5.67 -8.86 24.69
N THR A 103 -6.05 -8.19 25.75
CA THR A 103 -7.42 -7.69 25.99
C THR A 103 -7.63 -6.24 25.54
N GLY A 104 -6.60 -5.57 25.01
CA GLY A 104 -6.68 -4.16 24.59
C GLY A 104 -6.79 -3.17 25.74
N ARG A 105 -6.36 -3.57 26.95
CA ARG A 105 -6.35 -2.68 28.10
C ARG A 105 -5.30 -1.58 27.91
N LYS A 106 -5.63 -0.34 28.34
CA LYS A 106 -4.67 0.77 28.36
C LYS A 106 -3.42 0.37 29.16
N ILE A 107 -2.25 0.52 28.54
CA ILE A 107 -0.96 0.23 29.17
C ILE A 107 -0.28 1.53 29.59
N SER A 108 0.50 1.47 30.67
CA SER A 108 1.32 2.61 31.11
C SER A 108 2.62 2.65 30.32
N ILE A 109 3.10 3.85 30.05
CA ILE A 109 4.42 4.11 29.46
C ILE A 109 5.56 3.51 30.29
N ASP A 110 5.36 3.29 31.59
CA ASP A 110 6.38 2.72 32.47
C ASP A 110 6.78 1.29 32.12
N TYR A 111 5.92 0.57 31.38
CA TYR A 111 6.19 -0.79 30.92
C TYR A 111 6.86 -0.83 29.55
N LEU A 112 7.19 0.32 28.96
CA LEU A 112 7.87 0.46 27.68
C LEU A 112 9.34 0.81 27.87
N GLU A 113 10.21 0.28 26.99
CA GLU A 113 11.64 0.63 26.97
C GLU A 113 11.83 2.05 26.42
N GLU A 114 11.23 2.34 25.28
CA GLU A 114 11.23 3.67 24.66
C GLU A 114 10.01 4.47 25.13
N LYS A 115 10.25 5.72 25.54
CA LYS A 115 9.24 6.61 26.14
C LYS A 115 9.01 7.90 25.35
N ASP A 116 9.80 8.12 24.31
CA ASP A 116 9.68 9.30 23.46
C ASP A 116 8.41 9.25 22.61
N ASP A 117 7.87 10.42 22.28
CA ASP A 117 6.72 10.53 21.41
C ASP A 117 7.01 9.90 20.05
N GLY A 118 6.13 9.04 19.60
CA GLY A 118 6.32 8.32 18.35
C GLY A 118 5.40 7.12 18.18
N LYS A 119 5.55 6.45 17.04
CA LYS A 119 4.81 5.21 16.75
C LYS A 119 5.77 4.03 16.83
N TYR A 120 5.32 2.97 17.46
CA TYR A 120 6.15 1.81 17.79
C TYR A 120 5.42 0.50 17.54
N LEU A 121 6.19 -0.55 17.24
CA LEU A 121 5.74 -1.93 17.23
C LEU A 121 6.00 -2.57 18.60
N ILE A 122 5.00 -3.25 19.14
CA ILE A 122 5.16 -4.23 20.21
C ILE A 122 4.94 -5.61 19.61
N ILE A 123 5.98 -6.44 19.62
CA ILE A 123 5.93 -7.79 19.04
C ILE A 123 5.84 -8.80 20.19
N LEU A 124 4.76 -9.58 20.17
CA LEU A 124 4.51 -10.66 21.12
C LEU A 124 4.61 -12.02 20.39
N GLU A 125 4.46 -13.11 21.12
CA GLU A 125 4.63 -14.45 20.56
C GLU A 125 3.70 -14.70 19.35
N ASN A 126 2.40 -14.46 19.51
CA ASN A 126 1.39 -14.84 18.53
C ASN A 126 0.84 -13.66 17.71
N PHE A 127 1.09 -12.43 18.12
CA PHE A 127 0.60 -11.23 17.47
C PHE A 127 1.54 -10.04 17.70
N PHE A 128 1.28 -8.96 16.98
CA PHE A 128 1.90 -7.67 17.23
C PHE A 128 0.85 -6.58 17.40
N SER A 129 1.24 -5.46 17.97
CA SER A 129 0.42 -4.26 18.13
C SER A 129 1.21 -3.05 17.66
N ILE A 130 0.52 -2.05 17.11
CA ILE A 130 1.08 -0.74 16.80
C ILE A 130 0.52 0.22 17.85
N ILE A 131 1.41 0.89 18.56
CA ILE A 131 1.07 1.90 19.55
C ILE A 131 1.59 3.28 19.11
N GLU A 132 0.98 4.31 19.66
CA GLU A 132 1.46 5.68 19.61
C GLU A 132 1.69 6.16 21.05
N ILE A 133 2.88 6.74 21.28
CA ILE A 133 3.18 7.48 22.50
C ILE A 133 3.05 8.96 22.14
N LYS A 134 2.23 9.68 22.88
CA LYS A 134 2.06 11.11 22.73
C LYS A 134 1.80 11.77 24.08
N ASP A 135 2.60 12.78 24.41
CA ASP A 135 2.52 13.52 25.69
C ASP A 135 2.53 12.59 26.92
N GLY A 136 3.32 11.49 26.86
CA GLY A 136 3.41 10.49 27.93
C GLY A 136 2.21 9.51 28.00
N GLU A 137 1.24 9.63 27.12
CA GLU A 137 0.13 8.68 27.00
C GLU A 137 0.35 7.64 25.90
N VAL A 138 -0.05 6.39 26.18
CA VAL A 138 0.03 5.29 25.21
C VAL A 138 -1.36 4.97 24.67
N SER A 139 -1.48 4.94 23.36
CA SER A 139 -2.70 4.54 22.65
C SER A 139 -2.40 3.45 21.63
N TYR A 140 -3.38 2.56 21.37
CA TYR A 140 -3.28 1.58 20.31
C TYR A 140 -3.75 2.19 18.97
N LEU A 141 -2.92 2.12 17.95
CA LEU A 141 -3.33 2.38 16.56
C LEU A 141 -3.89 1.10 15.92
N LEU A 142 -3.21 -0.03 16.15
CA LEU A 142 -3.69 -1.37 15.85
C LEU A 142 -3.36 -2.29 17.02
N ASN A 143 -4.31 -3.13 17.41
CA ASN A 143 -4.08 -4.10 18.45
C ASN A 143 -4.36 -5.52 17.98
N LYS A 144 -3.49 -6.46 18.41
CA LYS A 144 -3.66 -7.90 18.22
C LYS A 144 -3.76 -8.30 16.76
N VAL A 145 -2.80 -7.85 15.95
CA VAL A 145 -2.65 -8.32 14.56
C VAL A 145 -1.90 -9.65 14.61
N ASN A 146 -2.53 -10.72 14.15
CA ASN A 146 -1.92 -12.04 14.13
C ASN A 146 -0.69 -12.06 13.22
N LYS A 147 0.36 -12.73 13.67
CA LYS A 147 1.51 -13.05 12.83
C LYS A 147 1.11 -14.16 11.84
N LEU A 148 1.68 -14.11 10.65
CA LEU A 148 1.67 -15.27 9.77
C LEU A 148 2.65 -16.31 10.35
N CYS A 149 2.17 -17.54 10.51
CA CYS A 149 2.97 -18.66 10.99
C CYS A 149 3.84 -19.25 9.88
#